data_8e94f61bb1572445c73655e738f6300b
#
_entry.id   8e94f61bb1572445c73655e738f6300b
#
_cell.length_a   1.000
_cell.length_b   1.000
_cell.length_c   1.000
_cell.angle_alpha   90.00
_cell.angle_beta   90.00
_cell.angle_gamma   90.00
#
_symmetry.space_group_name_H-M   'P 1'
#
loop_
_entity.id
_entity.type
_entity.pdbx_description
1 polymer ?
#
loop_
_entity_poly.entity_id
_entity_poly.type
_entity_poly.pdbx_seq_one_letter_code
_entity_poly.pdbx_strand_id
1 'polypeptide(L)'
;RNKRMMNIVSRGGSIMFAWMEMTGNENPFYERFDELCEICREHDVTLSLGDACRPGSIADGTDAAQIEELIVLGELTRRAWAKDVQVMIEGPGHMPLNQVAANMEIQKTLCHGAPFYVLGPIVTDIAPGYDHITSAIGGAVAAWHGAAFLCYVTPAEHLRLPDVNDVREGIIAAKIAAHSADIAKGVPHASDIDDEMSRARHKLDWERMFALSLAPEQARAYRESSKPQREDVGQE
;
A
#
# COMPACT_ATOMS: atom_id res chain seq x y z
N ARG A 1 -21.77 -12.44 -6.56
CA ARG A 1 -20.86 -13.05 -7.55
C ARG A 1 -20.92 -12.38 -8.92
N ASN A 2 -22.09 -12.11 -9.43
CA ASN A 2 -22.28 -11.73 -10.84
C ASN A 2 -22.25 -10.21 -11.13
N LYS A 3 -21.72 -9.38 -10.23
CA LYS A 3 -21.74 -7.91 -10.41
C LYS A 3 -20.37 -7.26 -10.40
N ARG A 4 -19.31 -7.98 -9.99
CA ARG A 4 -17.95 -7.47 -10.05
C ARG A 4 -17.39 -7.58 -11.46
N MET A 5 -16.68 -6.55 -11.90
CA MET A 5 -16.00 -6.54 -13.20
C MET A 5 -14.80 -7.51 -13.21
N MET A 6 -13.99 -7.52 -12.15
CA MET A 6 -12.75 -8.30 -12.08
C MET A 6 -12.84 -9.58 -11.23
N ASN A 7 -14.02 -9.94 -10.72
CA ASN A 7 -14.19 -11.11 -9.83
C ASN A 7 -13.24 -11.07 -8.61
N ILE A 8 -12.57 -12.21 -8.32
CA ILE A 8 -11.57 -12.35 -7.23
C ILE A 8 -10.18 -12.32 -7.82
N VAL A 9 -9.44 -11.26 -7.60
CA VAL A 9 -8.09 -11.07 -8.15
C VAL A 9 -6.98 -11.60 -7.24
N SER A 10 -7.28 -11.82 -5.95
CA SER A 10 -6.36 -12.47 -5.03
C SER A 10 -6.17 -13.94 -5.40
N ARG A 11 -4.91 -14.37 -5.60
CA ARG A 11 -4.61 -15.79 -5.93
C ARG A 11 -5.06 -16.73 -4.82
N GLY A 12 -4.70 -16.44 -3.57
CA GLY A 12 -5.14 -17.22 -2.41
C GLY A 12 -6.66 -17.21 -2.25
N GLY A 13 -7.28 -16.05 -2.38
CA GLY A 13 -8.73 -15.88 -2.34
C GLY A 13 -9.45 -16.71 -3.40
N SER A 14 -9.01 -16.64 -4.67
CA SER A 14 -9.66 -17.38 -5.76
C SER A 14 -9.55 -18.91 -5.58
N ILE A 15 -8.43 -19.40 -5.11
CA ILE A 15 -8.25 -20.83 -4.79
C ILE A 15 -9.20 -21.25 -3.66
N MET A 16 -9.28 -20.45 -2.60
CA MET A 16 -10.16 -20.74 -1.47
C MET A 16 -11.65 -20.72 -1.87
N PHE A 17 -12.08 -19.74 -2.64
CA PHE A 17 -13.43 -19.70 -3.17
C PHE A 17 -13.76 -20.92 -4.05
N ALA A 18 -12.84 -21.32 -4.91
CA ALA A 18 -13.02 -22.52 -5.73
C ALA A 18 -13.11 -23.78 -4.85
N TRP A 19 -12.27 -23.91 -3.82
CA TRP A 19 -12.31 -25.04 -2.89
C TRP A 19 -13.63 -25.11 -2.13
N MET A 20 -14.11 -23.99 -1.58
CA MET A 20 -15.41 -23.90 -0.89
C MET A 20 -16.57 -24.30 -1.82
N GLU A 21 -16.53 -23.85 -3.07
CA GLU A 21 -17.57 -24.18 -4.06
C GLU A 21 -17.55 -25.67 -4.44
N MET A 22 -16.36 -26.23 -4.62
CA MET A 22 -16.21 -27.67 -4.99
C MET A 22 -16.55 -28.61 -3.86
N THR A 23 -16.27 -28.27 -2.63
CA THR A 23 -16.42 -29.15 -1.45
C THR A 23 -17.72 -28.90 -0.70
N GLY A 24 -18.33 -27.73 -0.83
CA GLY A 24 -19.45 -27.29 -0.02
C GLY A 24 -19.09 -26.99 1.44
N ASN A 25 -17.80 -26.95 1.78
CA ASN A 25 -17.30 -26.64 3.12
C ASN A 25 -16.99 -25.16 3.28
N GLU A 26 -16.98 -24.70 4.53
CA GLU A 26 -16.56 -23.34 4.89
C GLU A 26 -15.04 -23.18 4.75
N ASN A 27 -14.57 -21.95 4.62
CA ASN A 27 -13.16 -21.61 4.63
C ASN A 27 -12.50 -22.13 5.92
N PRO A 28 -11.52 -23.05 5.84
CA PRO A 28 -10.90 -23.67 7.01
C PRO A 28 -10.15 -22.67 7.91
N PHE A 29 -9.65 -21.55 7.36
CA PHE A 29 -9.05 -20.48 8.17
C PHE A 29 -10.09 -19.72 8.98
N TYR A 30 -11.32 -19.61 8.49
CA TYR A 30 -12.43 -19.04 9.24
C TYR A 30 -12.98 -20.04 10.26
N GLU A 31 -13.24 -21.27 9.84
CA GLU A 31 -13.80 -22.33 10.68
C GLU A 31 -12.91 -22.66 11.87
N ARG A 32 -11.59 -22.75 11.62
CA ARG A 32 -10.58 -23.08 12.64
C ARG A 32 -9.78 -21.88 13.12
N PHE A 33 -10.36 -20.70 13.07
CA PHE A 33 -9.67 -19.46 13.39
C PHE A 33 -9.13 -19.42 14.82
N ASP A 34 -9.85 -20.03 15.77
CA ASP A 34 -9.42 -20.06 17.17
C ASP A 34 -8.17 -20.91 17.40
N GLU A 35 -8.02 -22.01 16.66
CA GLU A 35 -6.79 -22.83 16.69
C GLU A 35 -5.61 -22.06 16.07
N LEU A 36 -5.87 -21.31 14.99
CA LEU A 36 -4.86 -20.45 14.38
C LEU A 36 -4.38 -19.36 15.38
N CYS A 37 -5.32 -18.76 16.11
CA CYS A 37 -4.97 -17.78 17.16
C CYS A 37 -4.10 -18.41 18.28
N GLU A 38 -4.37 -19.65 18.67
CA GLU A 38 -3.56 -20.35 19.68
C GLU A 38 -2.10 -20.52 19.21
N ILE A 39 -1.90 -20.94 17.97
CA ILE A 39 -0.57 -21.04 17.34
C ILE A 39 0.10 -19.65 17.29
N CYS A 40 -0.62 -18.63 16.84
CA CYS A 40 -0.08 -17.27 16.75
C CYS A 40 0.34 -16.73 18.12
N ARG A 41 -0.45 -16.98 19.16
CA ARG A 41 -0.11 -16.59 20.53
C ARG A 41 1.12 -17.31 21.07
N GLU A 42 1.24 -18.63 20.83
CA GLU A 42 2.39 -19.41 21.26
C GLU A 42 3.71 -18.92 20.64
N HIS A 43 3.65 -18.48 19.38
CA HIS A 43 4.84 -18.07 18.61
C HIS A 43 4.99 -16.54 18.48
N ASP A 44 4.19 -15.74 19.20
CA ASP A 44 4.17 -14.27 19.14
C ASP A 44 4.05 -13.73 17.70
N VAL A 45 3.09 -14.27 16.94
CA VAL A 45 2.85 -13.92 15.53
C VAL A 45 1.64 -13.01 15.42
N THR A 46 1.80 -11.89 14.72
CA THR A 46 0.70 -11.00 14.34
C THR A 46 -0.04 -11.55 13.12
N LEU A 47 -1.37 -11.59 13.18
CA LEU A 47 -2.20 -11.95 12.03
C LEU A 47 -2.38 -10.75 11.09
N SER A 48 -2.14 -10.96 9.80
CA SER A 48 -2.54 -10.06 8.73
C SER A 48 -3.83 -10.60 8.12
N LEU A 49 -4.97 -10.01 8.51
CA LEU A 49 -6.29 -10.47 8.09
C LEU A 49 -6.72 -9.73 6.82
N GLY A 50 -6.97 -10.43 5.79
CA GLY A 50 -7.42 -9.75 4.62
C GLY A 50 -7.42 -10.61 3.44
N ASP A 51 -7.51 -10.00 2.35
CA ASP A 51 -8.41 -9.16 1.59
C ASP A 51 -8.64 -9.91 0.27
N ALA A 52 -9.21 -11.13 0.39
CA ALA A 52 -9.55 -11.97 -0.76
C ALA A 52 -10.45 -11.23 -1.76
N CYS A 53 -11.31 -10.35 -1.25
CA CYS A 53 -12.28 -9.56 -2.01
C CYS A 53 -11.81 -8.12 -2.30
N ARG A 54 -10.51 -7.82 -2.20
CA ARG A 54 -10.04 -6.48 -2.62
C ARG A 54 -10.41 -6.19 -4.07
N PRO A 55 -10.80 -4.95 -4.42
CA PRO A 55 -11.08 -4.59 -5.80
C PRO A 55 -9.85 -4.72 -6.71
N GLY A 56 -10.04 -5.32 -7.88
CA GLY A 56 -9.03 -5.43 -8.93
C GLY A 56 -9.19 -4.41 -10.05
N SER A 57 -10.20 -3.55 -9.96
CA SER A 57 -10.43 -2.38 -10.80
C SER A 57 -11.14 -1.29 -10.01
N ILE A 58 -11.02 -0.04 -10.44
CA ILE A 58 -11.73 1.06 -9.78
C ILE A 58 -13.25 0.91 -9.86
N ALA A 59 -13.77 0.16 -10.84
CA ALA A 59 -15.20 -0.11 -10.98
C ALA A 59 -15.76 -0.98 -9.85
N ASP A 60 -14.94 -1.80 -9.22
CA ASP A 60 -15.31 -2.69 -8.11
C ASP A 60 -15.04 -2.07 -6.73
N GLY A 61 -14.49 -0.85 -6.68
CA GLY A 61 -14.19 -0.14 -5.45
C GLY A 61 -15.43 0.07 -4.58
N THR A 62 -15.32 -0.26 -3.28
CA THR A 62 -16.41 -0.13 -2.29
C THR A 62 -17.66 -0.94 -2.63
N ASP A 63 -17.50 -2.06 -3.32
CA ASP A 63 -18.63 -2.96 -3.61
C ASP A 63 -19.05 -3.79 -2.37
N ALA A 64 -20.18 -4.47 -2.49
CA ALA A 64 -20.72 -5.28 -1.40
C ALA A 64 -19.73 -6.36 -0.93
N ALA A 65 -19.01 -7.02 -1.87
CA ALA A 65 -18.07 -8.08 -1.52
C ALA A 65 -16.89 -7.55 -0.67
N GLN A 66 -16.36 -6.38 -1.01
CA GLN A 66 -15.32 -5.74 -0.22
C GLN A 66 -15.81 -5.37 1.18
N ILE A 67 -17.00 -4.79 1.29
CA ILE A 67 -17.55 -4.35 2.58
C ILE A 67 -17.97 -5.54 3.45
N GLU A 68 -18.58 -6.58 2.88
CA GLU A 68 -18.92 -7.79 3.62
C GLU A 68 -17.69 -8.51 4.17
N GLU A 69 -16.61 -8.62 3.38
CA GLU A 69 -15.34 -9.14 3.88
C GLU A 69 -14.84 -8.31 5.05
N LEU A 70 -14.87 -6.99 4.95
CA LEU A 70 -14.40 -6.10 6.01
C LEU A 70 -15.20 -6.26 7.32
N ILE A 71 -16.50 -6.53 7.25
CA ILE A 71 -17.35 -6.85 8.41
C ILE A 71 -16.83 -8.13 9.09
N VAL A 72 -16.57 -9.18 8.30
CA VAL A 72 -16.05 -10.46 8.82
C VAL A 72 -14.66 -10.27 9.43
N LEU A 73 -13.78 -9.49 8.81
CA LEU A 73 -12.46 -9.18 9.35
C LEU A 73 -12.56 -8.43 10.70
N GLY A 74 -13.56 -7.58 10.86
CA GLY A 74 -13.87 -6.94 12.14
C GLY A 74 -14.31 -7.91 13.22
N GLU A 75 -15.11 -8.92 12.88
CA GLU A 75 -15.46 -10.01 13.79
C GLU A 75 -14.22 -10.80 14.23
N LEU A 76 -13.41 -11.23 13.25
CA LEU A 76 -12.17 -11.99 13.51
C LEU A 76 -11.17 -11.19 14.34
N THR A 77 -11.11 -9.88 14.17
CA THR A 77 -10.29 -8.99 14.99
C THR A 77 -10.62 -9.11 16.46
N ARG A 78 -11.91 -9.07 16.82
CA ARG A 78 -12.33 -9.24 18.23
C ARG A 78 -11.98 -10.62 18.77
N ARG A 79 -12.14 -11.67 17.97
CA ARG A 79 -11.80 -13.05 18.36
C ARG A 79 -10.30 -13.20 18.61
N ALA A 80 -9.45 -12.63 17.75
CA ALA A 80 -8.01 -12.64 17.94
C ALA A 80 -7.58 -11.85 19.20
N TRP A 81 -8.11 -10.65 19.40
CA TRP A 81 -7.80 -9.84 20.60
C TRP A 81 -8.23 -10.51 21.89
N ALA A 82 -9.37 -11.22 21.91
CA ALA A 82 -9.81 -11.99 23.07
C ALA A 82 -8.87 -13.14 23.43
N LYS A 83 -7.96 -13.51 22.52
CA LYS A 83 -6.91 -14.53 22.70
C LYS A 83 -5.51 -13.93 22.79
N ASP A 84 -5.38 -12.63 23.01
CA ASP A 84 -4.11 -11.88 23.09
C ASP A 84 -3.26 -11.97 21.79
N VAL A 85 -3.90 -12.06 20.64
CA VAL A 85 -3.24 -12.09 19.32
C VAL A 85 -3.40 -10.74 18.63
N GLN A 86 -2.28 -10.17 18.21
CA GLN A 86 -2.27 -8.92 17.43
C GLN A 86 -2.76 -9.16 16.01
N VAL A 87 -3.46 -8.16 15.45
CA VAL A 87 -3.93 -8.19 14.08
C VAL A 87 -3.64 -6.89 13.36
N MET A 88 -3.45 -6.96 12.06
CA MET A 88 -3.67 -5.87 11.11
C MET A 88 -4.65 -6.34 10.04
N ILE A 89 -5.36 -5.40 9.43
CA ILE A 89 -6.36 -5.65 8.40
C ILE A 89 -5.76 -5.25 7.05
N GLU A 90 -5.93 -6.09 6.04
CA GLU A 90 -5.52 -5.79 4.67
C GLU A 90 -6.68 -5.24 3.83
N GLY A 91 -6.37 -4.49 2.81
CA GLY A 91 -7.28 -3.89 1.82
C GLY A 91 -6.95 -2.43 1.57
N PRO A 92 -7.76 -1.68 0.82
CA PRO A 92 -8.26 -2.09 -0.47
C PRO A 92 -7.18 -2.02 -1.56
N GLY A 93 -7.44 -2.62 -2.73
CA GLY A 93 -6.61 -2.52 -3.92
C GLY A 93 -6.99 -1.31 -4.79
N HIS A 94 -7.55 -1.57 -5.98
CA HIS A 94 -8.02 -0.50 -6.87
C HIS A 94 -9.23 0.23 -6.30
N MET A 95 -9.18 1.57 -6.32
CA MET A 95 -10.26 2.37 -5.76
C MET A 95 -10.26 3.80 -6.33
N PRO A 96 -11.40 4.36 -6.73
CA PRO A 96 -11.47 5.78 -7.10
C PRO A 96 -10.98 6.69 -5.97
N LEU A 97 -10.19 7.70 -6.30
CA LEU A 97 -9.52 8.57 -5.33
C LEU A 97 -10.50 9.18 -4.30
N ASN A 98 -11.69 9.56 -4.74
CA ASN A 98 -12.71 10.18 -3.89
C ASN A 98 -13.34 9.21 -2.88
N GLN A 99 -13.09 7.90 -2.98
CA GLN A 99 -13.60 6.90 -2.04
C GLN A 99 -12.57 6.48 -0.99
N VAL A 100 -11.30 6.83 -1.17
CA VAL A 100 -10.20 6.37 -0.31
C VAL A 100 -10.41 6.79 1.15
N ALA A 101 -10.69 8.06 1.41
CA ALA A 101 -10.90 8.58 2.77
C ALA A 101 -12.06 7.86 3.48
N ALA A 102 -13.20 7.72 2.81
CA ALA A 102 -14.37 7.04 3.36
C ALA A 102 -14.07 5.56 3.71
N ASN A 103 -13.27 4.86 2.88
CA ASN A 103 -12.87 3.50 3.16
C ASN A 103 -11.98 3.37 4.38
N MET A 104 -11.11 4.36 4.66
CA MET A 104 -10.33 4.39 5.90
C MET A 104 -11.25 4.52 7.12
N GLU A 105 -12.24 5.38 7.07
CA GLU A 105 -13.23 5.57 8.15
C GLU A 105 -14.10 4.33 8.37
N ILE A 106 -14.57 3.71 7.30
CA ILE A 106 -15.35 2.46 7.34
C ILE A 106 -14.53 1.36 8.02
N GLN A 107 -13.27 1.17 7.64
CA GLN A 107 -12.41 0.15 8.27
C GLN A 107 -12.21 0.44 9.75
N LYS A 108 -11.89 1.66 10.12
CA LYS A 108 -11.72 2.02 11.54
C LYS A 108 -12.96 1.70 12.36
N THR A 109 -14.14 1.94 11.79
CA THR A 109 -15.42 1.64 12.45
C THR A 109 -15.65 0.14 12.53
N LEU A 110 -15.59 -0.57 11.42
CA LEU A 110 -15.93 -2.01 11.35
C LEU A 110 -14.89 -2.89 12.03
N CYS A 111 -13.61 -2.52 11.96
CA CYS A 111 -12.50 -3.30 12.52
C CYS A 111 -11.96 -2.70 13.82
N HIS A 112 -12.76 -1.89 14.54
CA HIS A 112 -12.50 -1.45 15.91
C HIS A 112 -11.19 -0.67 16.08
N GLY A 113 -10.72 0.04 15.04
CA GLY A 113 -9.48 0.79 15.07
C GLY A 113 -8.22 -0.04 14.81
N ALA A 114 -8.33 -1.31 14.45
CA ALA A 114 -7.18 -2.13 14.07
C ALA A 114 -6.33 -1.45 12.98
N PRO A 115 -4.99 -1.65 12.98
CA PRO A 115 -4.13 -1.13 11.93
C PRO A 115 -4.60 -1.57 10.53
N PHE A 116 -4.59 -0.65 9.57
CA PHE A 116 -5.01 -0.92 8.20
C PHE A 116 -3.81 -0.91 7.27
N TYR A 117 -3.56 -2.03 6.60
CA TYR A 117 -2.53 -2.24 5.59
C TYR A 117 -3.16 -2.20 4.21
N VAL A 118 -2.90 -1.17 3.42
CA VAL A 118 -3.58 -0.95 2.14
C VAL A 118 -2.67 -1.28 0.96
N LEU A 119 -3.24 -1.89 -0.08
CA LEU A 119 -2.56 -2.16 -1.35
C LEU A 119 -2.75 -0.98 -2.31
N GLY A 120 -1.93 0.02 -2.15
CA GLY A 120 -2.09 1.28 -2.85
C GLY A 120 -2.78 2.32 -1.96
N PRO A 121 -4.05 2.68 -2.18
CA PRO A 121 -4.93 2.26 -3.29
C PRO A 121 -4.50 2.75 -4.68
N ILE A 122 -4.68 1.89 -5.69
CA ILE A 122 -4.42 2.22 -7.09
C ILE A 122 -5.63 2.99 -7.62
N VAL A 123 -5.44 4.28 -7.93
CA VAL A 123 -6.55 5.22 -8.14
C VAL A 123 -7.04 5.35 -9.58
N THR A 124 -6.39 4.65 -10.51
CA THR A 124 -6.81 4.55 -11.92
C THR A 124 -6.24 3.30 -12.55
N ASP A 125 -6.95 2.71 -13.52
CA ASP A 125 -6.57 1.46 -14.17
C ASP A 125 -5.84 1.67 -15.52
N ILE A 126 -5.65 2.92 -15.95
CA ILE A 126 -5.13 3.23 -17.30
C ILE A 126 -3.60 3.34 -17.38
N ALA A 127 -2.90 3.06 -16.30
CA ALA A 127 -1.47 3.34 -16.19
C ALA A 127 -0.57 2.10 -15.95
N PRO A 128 -0.72 0.98 -16.69
CA PRO A 128 0.21 -0.15 -16.57
C PRO A 128 1.65 0.30 -16.80
N GLY A 129 2.58 -0.15 -15.94
CA GLY A 129 3.97 0.33 -15.93
C GLY A 129 4.20 1.55 -15.03
N TYR A 130 3.15 2.21 -14.57
CA TYR A 130 3.17 3.35 -13.65
C TYR A 130 2.32 3.11 -12.39
N ASP A 131 1.99 1.86 -12.08
CA ASP A 131 1.13 1.51 -10.96
C ASP A 131 1.71 1.95 -9.60
N HIS A 132 3.04 2.04 -9.47
CA HIS A 132 3.71 2.61 -8.29
C HIS A 132 3.36 4.09 -8.08
N ILE A 133 3.14 4.85 -9.16
CA ILE A 133 2.73 6.27 -9.08
C ILE A 133 1.26 6.36 -8.68
N THR A 134 0.37 5.60 -9.33
CA THR A 134 -1.07 5.61 -9.03
C THR A 134 -1.34 5.12 -7.60
N SER A 135 -0.57 4.14 -7.13
CA SER A 135 -0.54 3.65 -5.76
C SER A 135 -0.04 4.71 -4.76
N ALA A 136 1.02 5.46 -5.10
CA ALA A 136 1.52 6.52 -4.24
C ALA A 136 0.49 7.64 -4.03
N ILE A 137 -0.26 8.00 -5.08
CA ILE A 137 -1.34 9.00 -4.99
C ILE A 137 -2.41 8.53 -4.00
N GLY A 138 -2.95 7.33 -4.18
CA GLY A 138 -3.96 6.78 -3.29
C GLY A 138 -3.41 6.49 -1.89
N GLY A 139 -2.17 6.00 -1.81
CA GLY A 139 -1.48 5.71 -0.56
C GLY A 139 -1.26 6.94 0.31
N ALA A 140 -0.91 8.09 -0.28
CA ALA A 140 -0.79 9.34 0.45
C ALA A 140 -2.13 9.76 1.08
N VAL A 141 -3.22 9.68 0.32
CA VAL A 141 -4.57 9.97 0.84
C VAL A 141 -4.98 8.97 1.91
N ALA A 142 -4.75 7.66 1.68
CA ALA A 142 -5.07 6.63 2.66
C ALA A 142 -4.30 6.82 3.97
N ALA A 143 -2.99 7.05 3.90
CA ALA A 143 -2.15 7.27 5.07
C ALA A 143 -2.54 8.56 5.83
N TRP A 144 -2.89 9.62 5.12
CA TRP A 144 -3.41 10.84 5.72
C TRP A 144 -4.71 10.59 6.50
N HIS A 145 -5.59 9.72 5.98
CA HIS A 145 -6.89 9.39 6.59
C HIS A 145 -6.85 8.15 7.50
N GLY A 146 -5.69 7.62 7.85
CA GLY A 146 -5.56 6.64 8.91
C GLY A 146 -5.10 5.24 8.54
N ALA A 147 -4.67 4.98 7.29
CA ALA A 147 -3.93 3.76 7.00
C ALA A 147 -2.64 3.72 7.83
N ALA A 148 -2.33 2.56 8.41
CA ALA A 148 -1.16 2.34 9.25
C ALA A 148 0.05 1.86 8.43
N PHE A 149 -0.20 1.11 7.36
CA PHE A 149 0.83 0.54 6.49
C PHE A 149 0.45 0.72 5.02
N LEU A 150 1.44 1.03 4.20
CA LEU A 150 1.32 1.07 2.73
C LEU A 150 2.07 -0.13 2.14
N CYS A 151 1.37 -1.00 1.44
CA CYS A 151 1.99 -1.98 0.56
C CYS A 151 2.57 -1.26 -0.65
N TYR A 152 3.86 -1.47 -0.93
CA TYR A 152 4.40 -0.92 -2.16
C TYR A 152 3.82 -1.65 -3.38
N VAL A 153 3.62 -0.91 -4.45
CA VAL A 153 3.25 -1.43 -5.75
C VAL A 153 4.38 -1.10 -6.73
N THR A 154 4.74 -2.04 -7.58
CA THR A 154 5.86 -1.88 -8.51
C THR A 154 5.41 -1.40 -9.88
N PRO A 155 6.32 -0.85 -10.72
CA PRO A 155 6.01 -0.59 -12.15
C PRO A 155 5.58 -1.85 -12.91
N ALA A 156 6.00 -3.04 -12.44
CA ALA A 156 5.69 -4.31 -13.06
C ALA A 156 4.30 -4.87 -12.73
N GLU A 157 3.57 -4.25 -11.79
CA GLU A 157 2.23 -4.67 -11.40
C GLU A 157 1.34 -4.85 -12.63
N HIS A 158 0.54 -5.91 -12.68
CA HIS A 158 -0.30 -6.33 -13.81
C HIS A 158 0.45 -6.76 -15.09
N LEU A 159 1.78 -6.64 -15.17
CA LEU A 159 2.54 -6.91 -16.38
C LEU A 159 3.44 -8.14 -16.29
N ARG A 160 4.20 -8.28 -15.21
CA ARG A 160 5.16 -9.37 -14.99
C ARG A 160 5.55 -9.49 -13.51
N LEU A 161 6.30 -10.53 -13.16
CA LEU A 161 6.94 -10.56 -11.84
C LEU A 161 7.98 -9.44 -11.73
N PRO A 162 8.02 -8.71 -10.60
CA PRO A 162 8.96 -7.62 -10.40
C PRO A 162 10.39 -8.14 -10.24
N ASP A 163 11.34 -7.38 -10.75
CA ASP A 163 12.77 -7.51 -10.42
C ASP A 163 13.16 -6.59 -9.25
N VAL A 164 14.44 -6.59 -8.88
CA VAL A 164 14.94 -5.77 -7.77
C VAL A 164 14.78 -4.27 -8.01
N ASN A 165 14.91 -3.82 -9.26
CA ASN A 165 14.74 -2.40 -9.60
C ASN A 165 13.27 -1.99 -9.50
N ASP A 166 12.36 -2.84 -9.97
CA ASP A 166 10.92 -2.60 -9.82
C ASP A 166 10.54 -2.47 -8.33
N VAL A 167 11.07 -3.34 -7.48
CA VAL A 167 10.84 -3.29 -6.03
C VAL A 167 11.39 -1.99 -5.44
N ARG A 168 12.60 -1.57 -5.85
CA ARG A 168 13.20 -0.30 -5.42
C ARG A 168 12.31 0.90 -5.76
N GLU A 169 11.83 0.98 -7.02
CA GLU A 169 10.94 2.06 -7.47
C GLU A 169 9.62 2.08 -6.68
N GLY A 170 9.03 0.91 -6.46
CA GLY A 170 7.81 0.78 -5.67
C GLY A 170 7.98 1.24 -4.22
N ILE A 171 9.10 0.87 -3.58
CA ILE A 171 9.41 1.29 -2.21
C ILE A 171 9.64 2.81 -2.15
N ILE A 172 10.35 3.40 -3.11
CA ILE A 172 10.57 4.85 -3.17
C ILE A 172 9.22 5.56 -3.29
N ALA A 173 8.35 5.11 -4.19
CA ALA A 173 7.01 5.68 -4.36
C ALA A 173 6.18 5.61 -3.07
N ALA A 174 6.17 4.45 -2.39
CA ALA A 174 5.47 4.28 -1.12
C ALA A 174 6.03 5.17 -0.01
N LYS A 175 7.35 5.34 0.07
CA LYS A 175 8.00 6.27 1.03
C LYS A 175 7.62 7.73 0.76
N ILE A 176 7.54 8.15 -0.50
CA ILE A 176 7.10 9.51 -0.86
C ILE A 176 5.65 9.73 -0.39
N ALA A 177 4.78 8.75 -0.64
CA ALA A 177 3.38 8.80 -0.21
C ALA A 177 3.25 8.89 1.33
N ALA A 178 3.96 8.04 2.06
CA ALA A 178 3.95 8.02 3.52
C ALA A 178 4.49 9.33 4.12
N HIS A 179 5.61 9.83 3.61
CA HIS A 179 6.20 11.09 4.04
C HIS A 179 5.27 12.29 3.82
N SER A 180 4.65 12.37 2.64
CA SER A 180 3.65 13.40 2.33
C SER A 180 2.46 13.37 3.30
N ALA A 181 2.00 12.16 3.65
CA ALA A 181 0.93 11.99 4.62
C ALA A 181 1.35 12.38 6.05
N ASP A 182 2.58 12.08 6.45
CA ASP A 182 3.10 12.47 7.79
C ASP A 182 3.17 13.98 7.95
N ILE A 183 3.60 14.70 6.91
CA ILE A 183 3.55 16.16 6.88
C ILE A 183 2.09 16.65 7.01
N ALA A 184 1.18 16.09 6.22
CA ALA A 184 -0.23 16.48 6.23
C ALA A 184 -0.93 16.20 7.57
N LYS A 185 -0.53 15.14 8.28
CA LYS A 185 -1.00 14.82 9.65
C LYS A 185 -0.41 15.71 10.72
N GLY A 186 0.62 16.50 10.41
CA GLY A 186 1.33 17.31 11.39
C GLY A 186 2.19 16.47 12.35
N VAL A 187 2.75 15.35 11.89
CA VAL A 187 3.66 14.54 12.69
C VAL A 187 4.88 15.39 13.07
N PRO A 188 5.24 15.48 14.35
CA PRO A 188 6.38 16.29 14.78
C PRO A 188 7.66 15.94 14.02
N HIS A 189 8.37 16.95 13.53
CA HIS A 189 9.62 16.82 12.79
C HIS A 189 9.50 16.17 11.38
N ALA A 190 8.30 15.88 10.89
CA ALA A 190 8.14 15.29 9.55
C ALA A 190 8.70 16.18 8.44
N SER A 191 8.54 17.52 8.54
CA SER A 191 9.01 18.48 7.53
C SER A 191 10.49 18.91 7.68
N ASP A 192 11.19 18.49 8.73
CA ASP A 192 12.57 18.97 8.98
C ASP A 192 13.53 18.66 7.84
N ILE A 193 13.39 17.49 7.22
CA ILE A 193 14.23 17.09 6.08
C ILE A 193 13.92 17.91 4.81
N ASP A 194 12.66 18.30 4.59
CA ASP A 194 12.25 19.16 3.47
C ASP A 194 12.78 20.58 3.66
N ASP A 195 12.79 21.08 4.88
CA ASP A 195 13.40 22.37 5.24
C ASP A 195 14.91 22.36 5.00
N GLU A 196 15.60 21.28 5.36
CA GLU A 196 17.02 21.12 5.06
C GLU A 196 17.28 21.03 3.55
N MET A 197 16.47 20.29 2.83
CA MET A 197 16.54 20.22 1.37
C MET A 197 16.35 21.60 0.75
N SER A 198 15.40 22.39 1.25
CA SER A 198 15.15 23.76 0.78
C SER A 198 16.34 24.67 1.04
N ARG A 199 16.97 24.56 2.21
CA ARG A 199 18.21 25.29 2.54
C ARG A 199 19.39 24.89 1.64
N ALA A 200 19.54 23.59 1.35
CA ALA A 200 20.56 23.10 0.42
C ALA A 200 20.33 23.60 -1.01
N ARG A 201 19.07 23.59 -1.48
CA ARG A 201 18.67 24.15 -2.79
C ARG A 201 18.99 25.64 -2.89
N HIS A 202 18.68 26.41 -1.87
CA HIS A 202 18.94 27.84 -1.84
C HIS A 202 20.44 28.15 -1.98
N LYS A 203 21.31 27.30 -1.40
CA LYS A 203 22.77 27.42 -1.45
C LYS A 203 23.39 26.75 -2.68
N LEU A 204 22.62 26.05 -3.50
CA LEU A 204 23.11 25.18 -4.58
C LEU A 204 24.09 24.10 -4.11
N ASP A 205 23.92 23.64 -2.85
CA ASP A 205 24.71 22.57 -2.24
C ASP A 205 24.23 21.20 -2.75
N TRP A 206 24.75 20.79 -3.90
CA TRP A 206 24.37 19.56 -4.57
C TRP A 206 24.68 18.31 -3.73
N GLU A 207 25.82 18.29 -3.05
CA GLU A 207 26.19 17.13 -2.23
C GLU A 207 25.21 16.95 -1.07
N ARG A 208 24.81 18.03 -0.42
CA ARG A 208 23.79 17.98 0.64
C ARG A 208 22.43 17.57 0.09
N MET A 209 22.02 18.08 -1.08
CA MET A 209 20.76 17.67 -1.72
C MET A 209 20.74 16.17 -2.02
N PHE A 210 21.84 15.60 -2.54
CA PHE A 210 21.92 14.17 -2.78
C PHE A 210 21.85 13.37 -1.47
N ALA A 211 22.56 13.79 -0.44
CA ALA A 211 22.56 13.12 0.87
C ALA A 211 21.18 13.10 1.55
N LEU A 212 20.34 14.10 1.29
CA LEU A 212 18.96 14.19 1.83
C LEU A 212 17.94 13.44 0.97
N SER A 213 18.29 13.05 -0.24
CA SER A 213 17.37 12.43 -1.20
C SER A 213 17.05 10.98 -0.83
N LEU A 214 15.83 10.51 -1.15
CA LEU A 214 15.43 9.11 -1.01
C LEU A 214 16.22 8.17 -1.92
N ALA A 215 16.74 8.68 -3.05
CA ALA A 215 17.54 7.95 -4.03
C ALA A 215 18.77 8.77 -4.45
N PRO A 216 19.82 8.86 -3.60
CA PRO A 216 20.97 9.74 -3.82
C PRO A 216 21.69 9.48 -5.13
N GLU A 217 21.92 8.22 -5.47
CA GLU A 217 22.62 7.82 -6.70
C GLU A 217 21.84 8.22 -7.95
N GLN A 218 20.53 8.01 -7.96
CA GLN A 218 19.67 8.37 -9.07
C GLN A 218 19.61 9.90 -9.25
N ALA A 219 19.46 10.65 -8.14
CA ALA A 219 19.46 12.10 -8.17
C ALA A 219 20.79 12.66 -8.71
N ARG A 220 21.92 12.08 -8.31
CA ARG A 220 23.25 12.42 -8.81
C ARG A 220 23.37 12.13 -10.31
N ALA A 221 22.96 10.94 -10.76
CA ALA A 221 23.03 10.55 -12.15
C ALA A 221 22.21 11.50 -13.06
N TYR A 222 21.00 11.87 -12.62
CA TYR A 222 20.19 12.87 -13.36
C TYR A 222 20.89 14.22 -13.45
N ARG A 223 21.49 14.70 -12.37
CA ARG A 223 22.22 15.98 -12.37
C ARG A 223 23.43 15.94 -13.27
N GLU A 224 24.19 14.85 -13.23
CA GLU A 224 25.43 14.70 -14.00
C GLU A 224 25.16 14.55 -15.51
N SER A 225 24.06 13.92 -15.90
CA SER A 225 23.66 13.81 -17.31
C SER A 225 23.35 15.15 -17.98
N SER A 226 23.11 16.22 -17.20
CA SER A 226 22.81 17.56 -17.70
C SER A 226 24.04 18.49 -17.72
N LYS A 227 25.22 18.04 -17.25
CA LYS A 227 26.45 18.84 -17.33
C LYS A 227 26.99 18.79 -18.75
N PRO A 228 27.42 19.94 -19.35
CA PRO A 228 28.08 19.94 -20.65
C PRO A 228 29.32 19.03 -20.59
N GLN A 229 29.53 18.22 -21.62
CA GLN A 229 30.76 17.45 -21.74
C GLN A 229 31.91 18.44 -21.91
N ARG A 230 33.05 18.18 -21.24
CA ARG A 230 34.21 19.08 -21.23
C ARG A 230 34.76 19.39 -22.66
N GLU A 231 34.40 18.62 -23.64
CA GLU A 231 34.77 18.81 -25.05
C GLU A 231 34.06 20.00 -25.73
N ASP A 232 32.89 20.43 -25.18
CA ASP A 232 32.12 21.54 -25.77
C ASP A 232 32.59 22.93 -25.26
N VAL A 233 33.54 23.01 -24.33
CA VAL A 233 34.03 24.27 -23.73
C VAL A 233 35.29 24.78 -24.43
N GLY A 234 35.78 24.15 -25.47
CA GLY A 234 37.04 24.43 -26.12
C GLY A 234 36.97 24.97 -27.56
N GLN A 235 35.80 25.38 -28.02
CA GLN A 235 35.64 25.99 -29.35
C GLN A 235 34.83 27.29 -29.27
N GLU A 236 35.46 28.34 -28.78
CA GLU A 236 35.22 29.73 -29.11
C GLU A 236 36.53 30.42 -29.43
#